data_3960e70f1e7bc0b4a879e5efe230574e
#
_entry.id   3960e70f1e7bc0b4a879e5efe230574e
#
_cell.length_a   1.000
_cell.length_b   1.000
_cell.length_c   1.000
_cell.angle_alpha   90.00
_cell.angle_beta   90.00
_cell.angle_gamma   90.00
#
_symmetry.space_group_name_H-M   'P 1'
#
loop_
_entity.id
_entity.type
_entity.pdbx_description
1 polymer ?
#
loop_
_entity_poly.entity_id
_entity_poly.type
_entity_poly.pdbx_seq_one_letter_code
_entity_poly.pdbx_strand_id
1 'polypeptide(L)'
;MISAYYAKDPSQKRWRDDPAIKEYFAWAKQYYVGDPEDGIATYGYQVAQALEYVLRKCGDNLSRENVMKVVTSMKDVEFPLLYPGVKVNTSATDYHPSRQFVMIRFDGKEWVPFTELLTGD
;
A
#
# COMPACT_ATOMS: atom_id res chain seq x y z
N MET A 1 15.13 13.63 12.10
CA MET A 1 13.93 13.78 11.26
C MET A 1 12.96 12.65 11.60
N ILE A 2 11.66 12.95 11.71
CA ILE A 2 10.60 11.98 12.03
C ILE A 2 9.54 12.07 10.93
N SER A 3 8.96 10.94 10.55
CA SER A 3 7.88 10.83 9.57
C SER A 3 6.93 9.69 9.93
N ALA A 4 5.87 9.52 9.16
CA ALA A 4 4.92 8.43 9.29
C ALA A 4 4.98 7.51 8.07
N TYR A 5 4.80 6.21 8.28
CA TYR A 5 4.87 5.20 7.24
C TYR A 5 3.66 4.26 7.33
N TYR A 6 3.03 4.01 6.21
CA TYR A 6 1.90 3.06 6.09
C TYR A 6 2.16 1.97 5.03
N ALA A 7 3.30 2.05 4.33
CA ALA A 7 3.67 1.13 3.26
C ALA A 7 5.11 0.63 3.45
N LYS A 8 5.45 -0.47 2.82
CA LYS A 8 6.81 -1.00 2.74
C LYS A 8 7.61 -0.19 1.73
N ASP A 9 8.77 0.28 2.13
CA ASP A 9 9.69 1.02 1.27
C ASP A 9 10.71 0.04 0.65
N PRO A 10 10.73 -0.11 -0.69
CA PRO A 10 11.59 -1.08 -1.37
C PRO A 10 13.09 -0.77 -1.20
N SER A 11 13.46 0.47 -0.91
CA SER A 11 14.85 0.86 -0.66
C SER A 11 15.40 0.33 0.66
N GLN A 12 14.53 -0.02 1.61
CA GLN A 12 14.94 -0.44 2.94
C GLN A 12 15.32 -1.93 2.98
N LYS A 13 16.50 -2.20 3.51
CA LYS A 13 17.06 -3.55 3.62
C LYS A 13 16.15 -4.54 4.35
N ARG A 14 15.38 -4.07 5.35
CA ARG A 14 14.46 -4.90 6.14
C ARG A 14 13.39 -5.60 5.30
N TRP A 15 13.04 -5.05 4.15
CA TRP A 15 12.01 -5.58 3.27
C TRP A 15 12.56 -6.42 2.12
N ARG A 16 13.88 -6.57 1.97
CA ARG A 16 14.49 -7.28 0.82
C ARG A 16 14.06 -8.74 0.71
N ASP A 17 13.76 -9.37 1.84
CA ASP A 17 13.31 -10.76 1.87
C ASP A 17 11.78 -10.91 1.94
N ASP A 18 11.04 -9.81 2.00
CA ASP A 18 9.60 -9.81 1.97
C ASP A 18 9.08 -10.31 0.60
N PRO A 19 8.13 -11.28 0.57
CA PRO A 19 7.63 -11.85 -0.67
C PRO A 19 7.00 -10.83 -1.62
N ALA A 20 6.25 -9.86 -1.06
CA ALA A 20 5.57 -8.84 -1.87
C ALA A 20 6.57 -7.85 -2.49
N ILE A 21 7.65 -7.53 -1.79
CA ILE A 21 8.73 -6.71 -2.33
C ILE A 21 9.50 -7.47 -3.44
N LYS A 22 9.74 -8.77 -3.26
CA LYS A 22 10.35 -9.60 -4.31
C LYS A 22 9.48 -9.68 -5.57
N GLU A 23 8.18 -9.83 -5.39
CA GLU A 23 7.21 -9.82 -6.50
C GLU A 23 7.21 -8.48 -7.23
N TYR A 24 7.17 -7.37 -6.47
CA TYR A 24 7.28 -6.03 -7.04
C TYR A 24 8.57 -5.85 -7.85
N PHE A 25 9.73 -6.24 -7.34
CA PHE A 25 10.99 -6.15 -8.08
C PHE A 25 11.02 -7.03 -9.34
N ALA A 26 10.43 -8.22 -9.29
CA ALA A 26 10.31 -9.09 -10.45
C ALA A 26 9.46 -8.45 -11.56
N TRP A 27 8.31 -7.83 -11.18
CA TRP A 27 7.49 -7.05 -12.08
C TRP A 27 8.25 -5.83 -12.63
N ALA A 28 8.90 -5.06 -11.77
CA ALA A 28 9.61 -3.85 -12.16
C ALA A 28 10.73 -4.16 -13.17
N LYS A 29 11.47 -5.24 -12.95
CA LYS A 29 12.53 -5.69 -13.89
C LYS A 29 12.00 -5.96 -15.30
N GLN A 30 10.75 -6.38 -15.43
CA GLN A 30 10.17 -6.74 -16.73
C GLN A 30 9.44 -5.57 -17.41
N TYR A 31 8.81 -4.69 -16.65
CA TYR A 31 7.85 -3.72 -17.18
C TYR A 31 8.17 -2.26 -16.85
N TYR A 32 9.05 -1.98 -15.90
CA TYR A 32 9.33 -0.63 -15.46
C TYR A 32 10.70 -0.13 -15.96
N VAL A 33 10.68 1.07 -16.54
CA VAL A 33 11.90 1.76 -17.00
C VAL A 33 12.18 2.91 -16.03
N GLY A 34 12.95 2.64 -14.99
CA GLY A 34 13.28 3.63 -13.96
C GLY A 34 13.93 2.93 -12.77
N ASP A 35 14.09 3.67 -11.68
CA ASP A 35 14.62 3.12 -10.43
C ASP A 35 13.50 2.39 -9.67
N PRO A 36 13.57 1.07 -9.53
CA PRO A 36 12.54 0.32 -8.81
C PRO A 36 12.57 0.57 -7.29
N GLU A 37 13.61 1.19 -6.76
CA GLU A 37 13.67 1.61 -5.35
C GLU A 37 12.97 2.96 -5.11
N ASP A 38 12.49 3.63 -6.17
CA ASP A 38 11.70 4.86 -6.05
C ASP A 38 10.33 4.55 -5.42
N GLY A 39 10.04 5.20 -4.29
CA GLY A 39 8.77 5.06 -3.59
C GLY A 39 7.54 5.46 -4.42
N ILE A 40 7.70 6.36 -5.41
CA ILE A 40 6.60 6.75 -6.31
C ILE A 40 6.22 5.59 -7.23
N ALA A 41 7.21 4.85 -7.75
CA ALA A 41 6.95 3.66 -8.55
C ALA A 41 6.22 2.58 -7.75
N THR A 42 6.66 2.34 -6.51
CA THR A 42 6.00 1.40 -5.59
C THR A 42 4.57 1.83 -5.27
N TYR A 43 4.34 3.13 -5.07
CA TYR A 43 3.00 3.66 -4.84
C TYR A 43 2.08 3.41 -6.04
N GLY A 44 2.54 3.66 -7.26
CA GLY A 44 1.79 3.35 -8.48
C GLY A 44 1.41 1.86 -8.58
N TYR A 45 2.33 0.97 -8.24
CA TYR A 45 2.08 -0.46 -8.20
C TYR A 45 1.02 -0.85 -7.14
N GLN A 46 1.06 -0.25 -5.95
CA GLN A 46 0.03 -0.44 -4.91
C GLN A 46 -1.35 0.02 -5.36
N VAL A 47 -1.44 1.16 -6.04
CA VAL A 47 -2.71 1.66 -6.60
C VAL A 47 -3.26 0.68 -7.64
N ALA A 48 -2.40 0.10 -8.47
CA ALA A 48 -2.80 -0.91 -9.45
C ALA A 48 -3.31 -2.20 -8.77
N GLN A 49 -2.68 -2.65 -7.69
CA GLN A 49 -3.17 -3.79 -6.90
C GLN A 49 -4.54 -3.51 -6.27
N ALA A 50 -4.76 -2.29 -5.77
CA ALA A 50 -6.06 -1.90 -5.24
C ALA A 50 -7.14 -1.86 -6.33
N LEU A 51 -6.81 -1.35 -7.52
CA LEU A 51 -7.70 -1.36 -8.66
C LEU A 51 -8.04 -2.79 -9.10
N GLU A 52 -7.05 -3.66 -9.21
CA GLU A 52 -7.27 -5.07 -9.55
C GLU A 52 -8.21 -5.75 -8.54
N TYR A 53 -8.02 -5.51 -7.25
CA TYR A 53 -8.90 -6.02 -6.20
C TYR A 53 -10.35 -5.56 -6.43
N VAL A 54 -10.58 -4.27 -6.68
CA VAL A 54 -11.91 -3.71 -6.93
C VAL A 54 -12.55 -4.34 -8.16
N LEU A 55 -11.81 -4.42 -9.28
CA LEU A 55 -12.33 -4.99 -10.52
C LEU A 55 -12.69 -6.48 -10.37
N ARG A 56 -11.86 -7.27 -9.67
CA ARG A 56 -12.18 -8.67 -9.36
C ARG A 56 -13.44 -8.81 -8.51
N LYS A 57 -13.66 -7.92 -7.56
CA LYS A 57 -14.88 -7.90 -6.72
C LYS A 57 -16.12 -7.46 -7.50
N CYS A 58 -15.96 -6.66 -8.54
CA CYS A 58 -17.07 -6.27 -9.41
C CYS A 58 -17.61 -7.42 -10.28
N GLY A 59 -16.81 -8.46 -10.53
CA GLY A 59 -17.15 -9.55 -11.45
C GLY A 59 -17.41 -9.01 -12.86
N ASP A 60 -18.46 -9.50 -13.51
CA ASP A 60 -18.80 -9.10 -14.88
C ASP A 60 -19.48 -7.72 -14.96
N ASN A 61 -19.91 -7.16 -13.83
CA ASN A 61 -20.55 -5.84 -13.81
C ASN A 61 -19.52 -4.74 -13.53
N LEU A 62 -18.91 -4.22 -14.58
CA LEU A 62 -17.95 -3.12 -14.52
C LEU A 62 -18.60 -1.73 -14.70
N SER A 63 -19.92 -1.60 -14.46
CA SER A 63 -20.58 -0.29 -14.44
C SER A 63 -19.96 0.62 -13.38
N ARG A 64 -19.95 1.93 -13.67
CA ARG A 64 -19.46 2.95 -12.72
C ARG A 64 -20.14 2.82 -11.35
N GLU A 65 -21.43 2.57 -11.33
CA GLU A 65 -22.20 2.41 -10.09
C GLU A 65 -21.67 1.23 -9.26
N ASN A 66 -21.45 0.07 -9.89
CA ASN A 66 -20.95 -1.10 -9.18
C ASN A 66 -19.50 -0.93 -8.71
N VAL A 67 -18.64 -0.33 -9.53
CA VAL A 67 -17.25 0.00 -9.12
C VAL A 67 -17.28 0.94 -7.91
N MET A 68 -18.10 1.98 -7.93
CA MET A 68 -18.22 2.90 -6.78
C MET A 68 -18.76 2.20 -5.55
N LYS A 69 -19.75 1.33 -5.68
CA LYS A 69 -20.28 0.52 -4.58
C LYS A 69 -19.19 -0.34 -3.94
N VAL A 70 -18.38 -1.02 -4.74
CA VAL A 70 -17.29 -1.88 -4.25
C VAL A 70 -16.22 -1.04 -3.57
N VAL A 71 -15.73 0.02 -4.21
CA VAL A 71 -14.63 0.83 -3.67
C VAL A 71 -15.01 1.59 -2.39
N THR A 72 -16.30 1.90 -2.23
CA THR A 72 -16.81 2.57 -1.01
C THR A 72 -17.36 1.59 0.04
N SER A 73 -17.05 0.32 -0.06
CA SER A 73 -17.46 -0.71 0.90
C SER A 73 -16.35 -1.68 1.28
N MET A 74 -15.10 -1.30 1.08
CA MET A 74 -13.95 -2.10 1.50
C MET A 74 -13.91 -2.18 3.04
N LYS A 75 -13.67 -3.39 3.55
CA LYS A 75 -13.59 -3.63 5.00
C LYS A 75 -12.44 -4.56 5.32
N ASP A 76 -11.53 -4.06 6.15
CA ASP A 76 -10.35 -4.77 6.63
C ASP A 76 -9.50 -5.40 5.52
N VAL A 77 -9.42 -4.73 4.35
CA VAL A 77 -8.64 -5.22 3.22
C VAL A 77 -7.15 -4.95 3.45
N GLU A 78 -6.35 -5.98 3.33
CA GLU A 78 -4.89 -5.89 3.40
C GLU A 78 -4.29 -5.98 1.99
N PHE A 79 -3.35 -5.08 1.67
CA PHE A 79 -2.58 -5.17 0.44
C PHE A 79 -1.13 -5.52 0.74
N PRO A 80 -0.48 -6.33 -0.11
CA PRO A 80 0.83 -6.92 0.18
C PRO A 80 1.95 -5.92 0.46
N LEU A 81 1.90 -4.73 -0.16
CA LEU A 81 2.91 -3.69 0.03
C LEU A 81 2.57 -2.68 1.13
N LEU A 82 1.43 -2.78 1.77
CA LEU A 82 1.16 -2.02 2.98
C LEU A 82 2.02 -2.53 4.14
N TYR A 83 2.27 -1.65 5.10
CA TYR A 83 2.94 -2.04 6.34
C TYR A 83 2.11 -3.11 7.05
N PRO A 84 2.73 -4.14 7.66
CA PRO A 84 2.00 -5.22 8.31
C PRO A 84 0.98 -4.72 9.33
N GLY A 85 -0.26 -5.19 9.19
CA GLY A 85 -1.39 -4.80 10.04
C GLY A 85 -2.15 -3.55 9.56
N VAL A 86 -1.64 -2.82 8.57
CA VAL A 86 -2.39 -1.70 7.96
C VAL A 86 -3.53 -2.26 7.13
N LYS A 87 -4.74 -1.78 7.39
CA LYS A 87 -5.98 -2.20 6.73
C LYS A 87 -6.63 -1.05 5.99
N VAL A 88 -7.21 -1.38 4.86
CA VAL A 88 -7.99 -0.45 4.04
C VAL A 88 -9.47 -0.61 4.38
N ASN A 89 -10.08 0.49 4.76
CA ASN A 89 -11.50 0.59 5.07
C ASN A 89 -12.08 1.82 4.36
N THR A 90 -13.23 1.65 3.74
CA THR A 90 -13.96 2.75 3.11
C THR A 90 -15.46 2.63 3.38
N SER A 91 -16.18 3.73 3.27
CA SER A 91 -17.64 3.75 3.35
C SER A 91 -18.24 4.77 2.39
N ALA A 92 -19.54 4.82 2.28
CA ALA A 92 -20.23 5.80 1.44
C ALA A 92 -20.00 7.26 1.86
N THR A 93 -19.54 7.49 3.10
CA THR A 93 -19.30 8.81 3.68
C THR A 93 -17.84 9.04 4.09
N ASP A 94 -17.00 8.02 4.00
CA ASP A 94 -15.59 8.10 4.33
C ASP A 94 -14.73 7.40 3.27
N TYR A 95 -14.01 8.19 2.50
CA TYR A 95 -13.14 7.72 1.41
C TYR A 95 -11.66 7.67 1.79
N HIS A 96 -11.31 7.91 3.06
CA HIS A 96 -9.93 7.76 3.52
C HIS A 96 -9.60 6.27 3.67
N PRO A 97 -8.76 5.71 2.82
CA PRO A 97 -8.58 4.26 2.72
C PRO A 97 -7.85 3.66 3.92
N SER A 98 -6.99 4.42 4.57
CA SER A 98 -6.28 3.96 5.76
C SER A 98 -6.02 5.12 6.73
N ARG A 99 -6.12 4.80 8.02
CA ARG A 99 -5.82 5.70 9.14
C ARG A 99 -4.72 5.12 10.03
N GLN A 100 -4.07 4.06 9.56
CA GLN A 100 -3.05 3.34 10.32
C GLN A 100 -1.66 3.62 9.76
N PHE A 101 -0.70 3.80 10.65
CA PHE A 101 0.68 4.11 10.32
C PHE A 101 1.62 3.75 11.47
N VAL A 102 2.91 3.68 11.19
CA VAL A 102 3.97 3.65 12.20
C VAL A 102 4.78 4.93 12.11
N MET A 103 5.26 5.41 13.25
CA MET A 103 6.22 6.53 13.26
C MET A 103 7.63 5.99 12.99
N ILE A 104 8.33 6.67 12.12
CA ILE A 104 9.71 6.36 11.74
C ILE A 104 10.64 7.52 12.04
N ARG A 105 11.88 7.22 12.35
CA ARG A 105 12.96 8.19 12.57
C ARG A 105 14.14 7.85 11.68
N PHE A 106 14.74 8.87 11.07
CA PHE A 106 16.00 8.73 10.36
C PHE A 106 17.16 8.69 11.36
N ASP A 107 17.94 7.63 11.33
CA ASP A 107 19.07 7.41 12.26
C ASP A 107 20.43 7.89 11.71
N GLY A 108 20.42 8.45 10.49
CA GLY A 108 21.61 8.88 9.75
C GLY A 108 21.96 7.96 8.58
N LYS A 109 21.31 6.80 8.47
CA LYS A 109 21.51 5.82 7.39
C LYS A 109 20.19 5.34 6.79
N GLU A 110 19.22 5.02 7.64
CA GLU A 110 17.94 4.49 7.21
C GLU A 110 16.79 4.99 8.11
N TRP A 111 15.57 4.77 7.64
CA TRP A 111 14.36 5.07 8.39
C TRP A 111 14.00 3.89 9.29
N VAL A 112 13.97 4.11 10.61
CA VAL A 112 13.71 3.07 11.61
C VAL A 112 12.37 3.33 12.29
N PRO A 113 11.42 2.37 12.28
CA PRO A 113 10.22 2.47 13.10
C PRO A 113 10.56 2.49 14.57
N PHE A 114 9.86 3.32 15.33
CA PHE A 114 10.04 3.44 16.78
C PHE A 114 8.70 3.40 17.55
N THR A 115 7.60 3.16 16.86
CA THR A 115 6.29 2.91 17.49
C THR A 115 5.70 1.59 17.02
N GLU A 116 4.75 1.07 17.76
CA GLU A 116 3.76 0.12 17.29
C GLU A 116 2.87 0.76 16.20
N LEU A 117 2.00 -0.04 15.58
CA LEU A 117 1.01 0.46 14.63
C LEU A 117 0.03 1.39 15.37
N LEU A 118 -0.05 2.61 14.91
CA LEU A 118 -0.95 3.64 15.42
C LEU A 118 -2.18 3.76 14.53
N THR A 119 -3.32 4.12 15.12
CA THR A 119 -4.54 4.45 14.39
C THR A 119 -4.87 5.91 14.64
N GLY A 120 -5.03 6.69 13.58
CA GLY A 120 -5.54 8.06 13.64
C GLY A 120 -7.08 8.08 13.64
N ASP A 121 -7.65 9.16 14.16
CA ASP A 121 -9.11 9.41 14.14
C ASP A 121 -9.60 9.83 12.75
#